data_0c056d0a84c44362a07bc7cc7fd7970f
#
_entry.id   0c056d0a84c44362a07bc7cc7fd7970f
#
_cell.length_a   1.000
_cell.length_b   1.000
_cell.length_c   1.000
_cell.angle_alpha   90.00
_cell.angle_beta   90.00
_cell.angle_gamma   90.00
#
_symmetry.space_group_name_H-M   'P 1'
#
loop_
_entity.id
_entity.type
_entity.pdbx_description
1 polymer ?
#
loop_
_entity_poly.entity_id
_entity_poly.type
_entity_poly.pdbx_seq_one_letter_code
_entity_poly.pdbx_strand_id
1 'polypeptide(L)'
;NHLRENAANCFYPIYVKEGKIIGFGDVCPDSFHPGSANIERKDGTLEIYPIDPQGNERKWVFARQTVESIKDELAIEFNRQRKIWDVIRTKTHFNYKTVWDDKKFNANIYGTKLLSQIIDIKFPFPKSLYAVKECLESVIHSKDAIILDFFAGSGTTAHAVLDLNKDGGKRSFIMCTNNENNICEEVTYPRIKNLIKGYTNRLNQEKVTGTGGNLKYFKTSFVKNSLAKDDLKVRLAKECTEMLCLREGVFDLVSKTEDYEIYQQAEKTLAIYSSLERNGLKDLKKILDKTPGEKILYCFTLDPLGLSKSDFMGWKDVILEPIPQKILDVYKQIYEY
;
A
#
# COMPACT_ATOMS: atom_id res chain seq x y z
N ASN A 1 20.03 11.06 -32.98
CA ASN A 1 21.30 10.82 -33.67
C ASN A 1 22.04 9.70 -32.92
N HIS A 2 22.24 8.56 -33.57
CA HIS A 2 22.72 7.33 -32.91
C HIS A 2 24.08 6.89 -33.38
N LEU A 3 24.84 7.78 -34.07
CA LEU A 3 26.16 7.49 -34.54
C LEU A 3 27.21 7.52 -33.41
N ARG A 4 28.29 6.74 -33.58
CA ARG A 4 29.41 6.65 -32.63
C ARG A 4 30.03 8.02 -32.30
N GLU A 5 30.22 8.88 -33.26
CA GLU A 5 30.77 10.23 -33.11
C GLU A 5 30.04 11.14 -32.13
N ASN A 6 28.74 10.82 -31.85
CA ASN A 6 27.92 11.61 -30.94
C ASN A 6 28.04 11.18 -29.45
N ALA A 7 28.72 10.07 -29.15
CA ALA A 7 29.05 9.63 -27.82
C ALA A 7 30.09 8.50 -27.86
N ALA A 8 31.35 8.86 -27.98
CA ALA A 8 32.47 7.92 -28.12
C ALA A 8 32.53 6.92 -26.92
N ASN A 9 32.18 7.35 -25.72
CA ASN A 9 32.13 6.51 -24.51
C ASN A 9 31.02 5.44 -24.53
N CYS A 10 30.20 5.39 -25.58
CA CYS A 10 29.14 4.38 -25.80
C CYS A 10 29.50 3.40 -26.91
N PHE A 11 30.77 3.36 -27.36
CA PHE A 11 31.25 2.39 -28.36
C PHE A 11 32.30 1.47 -27.72
N TYR A 12 31.90 0.26 -27.38
CA TYR A 12 32.73 -0.75 -26.73
C TYR A 12 32.13 -2.14 -26.98
N PRO A 13 32.92 -3.24 -26.92
CA PRO A 13 32.39 -4.59 -27.08
C PRO A 13 31.64 -5.08 -25.85
N ILE A 14 30.58 -5.82 -26.08
CA ILE A 14 29.91 -6.63 -25.08
C ILE A 14 30.34 -8.09 -25.31
N TYR A 15 30.92 -8.72 -24.28
CA TYR A 15 31.43 -10.08 -24.34
C TYR A 15 30.36 -11.09 -23.97
N VAL A 16 30.16 -12.07 -24.83
CA VAL A 16 29.14 -13.11 -24.68
C VAL A 16 29.79 -14.48 -24.80
N LYS A 17 29.41 -15.38 -23.92
CA LYS A 17 29.78 -16.79 -23.98
C LYS A 17 28.60 -17.67 -23.61
N GLU A 18 28.35 -18.73 -24.38
CA GLU A 18 27.22 -19.63 -24.14
C GLU A 18 25.87 -18.92 -23.98
N GLY A 19 25.64 -17.86 -24.78
CA GLY A 19 24.39 -17.07 -24.73
C GLY A 19 24.22 -16.15 -23.52
N LYS A 20 25.27 -15.95 -22.72
CA LYS A 20 25.25 -15.07 -21.55
C LYS A 20 26.29 -13.95 -21.69
N ILE A 21 25.92 -12.76 -21.20
CA ILE A 21 26.86 -11.64 -21.11
C ILE A 21 27.84 -11.91 -19.98
N ILE A 22 29.12 -12.07 -20.33
CA ILE A 22 30.20 -12.36 -19.39
C ILE A 22 30.95 -11.08 -18.95
N GLY A 23 30.85 -10.00 -19.75
CA GLY A 23 31.51 -8.72 -19.41
C GLY A 23 31.39 -7.68 -20.51
N PHE A 24 32.04 -6.55 -20.26
CA PHE A 24 32.05 -5.38 -21.15
C PHE A 24 33.48 -4.90 -21.30
N GLY A 25 33.92 -4.71 -22.55
CA GLY A 25 35.25 -4.21 -22.84
C GLY A 25 35.42 -2.73 -22.61
N ASP A 26 36.63 -2.23 -22.77
CA ASP A 26 36.90 -0.81 -22.68
C ASP A 26 36.36 -0.04 -23.88
N VAL A 27 36.16 1.27 -23.72
CA VAL A 27 35.78 2.16 -24.80
C VAL A 27 36.81 2.07 -25.92
N CYS A 28 36.33 1.76 -27.12
CA CYS A 28 37.21 1.65 -28.29
C CYS A 28 37.77 3.03 -28.70
N PRO A 29 39.07 3.15 -28.93
CA PRO A 29 39.65 4.39 -29.47
C PRO A 29 39.10 4.68 -30.89
N ASP A 30 39.03 5.96 -31.23
CA ASP A 30 38.43 6.39 -32.51
C ASP A 30 39.09 5.75 -33.77
N SER A 31 40.35 5.37 -33.65
CA SER A 31 41.09 4.67 -34.72
C SER A 31 40.75 3.19 -34.86
N PHE A 32 39.98 2.61 -33.94
CA PHE A 32 39.58 1.21 -33.98
C PHE A 32 38.20 1.02 -34.64
N HIS A 33 38.15 0.24 -35.69
CA HIS A 33 36.94 -0.08 -36.48
C HIS A 33 36.79 -1.59 -36.57
N PRO A 34 35.86 -2.23 -35.84
CA PRO A 34 35.73 -3.69 -35.78
C PRO A 34 35.25 -4.33 -37.11
N GLY A 35 34.68 -3.57 -38.03
CA GLY A 35 34.21 -4.04 -39.33
C GLY A 35 32.99 -4.96 -39.33
N SER A 36 32.64 -5.55 -38.21
CA SER A 36 31.46 -6.42 -38.06
C SER A 36 30.81 -6.22 -36.72
N ALA A 37 29.46 -6.40 -36.67
CA ALA A 37 28.68 -6.32 -35.43
C ALA A 37 28.98 -7.49 -34.46
N ASN A 38 29.40 -8.64 -35.01
CA ASN A 38 29.72 -9.83 -34.24
C ASN A 38 31.11 -10.35 -34.65
N ILE A 39 31.99 -10.52 -33.68
CA ILE A 39 33.35 -11.06 -33.91
C ILE A 39 33.55 -12.22 -32.90
N GLU A 40 33.80 -13.41 -33.44
CA GLU A 40 34.07 -14.58 -32.61
C GLU A 40 35.57 -14.68 -32.32
N ARG A 41 35.93 -14.80 -31.07
CA ARG A 41 37.31 -15.03 -30.60
C ARG A 41 37.68 -16.51 -30.62
N LYS A 42 38.98 -16.82 -30.63
CA LYS A 42 39.50 -18.20 -30.62
C LYS A 42 39.06 -19.04 -29.40
N ASP A 43 38.71 -18.39 -28.29
CA ASP A 43 38.23 -19.02 -27.07
C ASP A 43 36.72 -19.25 -27.02
N GLY A 44 36.02 -18.98 -28.12
CA GLY A 44 34.56 -19.09 -28.23
C GLY A 44 33.80 -17.91 -27.64
N THR A 45 34.49 -16.84 -27.23
CA THR A 45 33.82 -15.60 -26.80
C THR A 45 33.36 -14.80 -28.01
N LEU A 46 32.10 -14.37 -28.03
CA LEU A 46 31.52 -13.48 -29.01
C LEU A 46 31.62 -12.03 -28.54
N GLU A 47 32.22 -11.18 -29.37
CA GLU A 47 32.19 -9.73 -29.18
C GLU A 47 31.04 -9.13 -29.96
N ILE A 48 30.18 -8.37 -29.30
CA ILE A 48 29.07 -7.68 -29.93
C ILE A 48 29.35 -6.17 -29.93
N TYR A 49 29.32 -5.57 -31.15
CA TYR A 49 29.47 -4.13 -31.36
C TYR A 49 28.19 -3.52 -31.90
N PRO A 50 27.88 -2.25 -31.58
CA PRO A 50 26.70 -1.57 -32.10
C PRO A 50 26.92 -1.11 -33.54
N ILE A 51 26.83 -2.03 -34.50
CA ILE A 51 26.94 -1.77 -35.93
C ILE A 51 25.62 -2.11 -36.61
N ASP A 52 25.14 -1.17 -37.46
CA ASP A 52 23.89 -1.36 -38.17
C ASP A 52 24.04 -2.27 -39.40
N PRO A 53 22.95 -2.66 -40.09
CA PRO A 53 22.99 -3.49 -41.29
C PRO A 53 23.73 -2.87 -42.49
N GLN A 54 23.89 -1.55 -42.47
CA GLN A 54 24.61 -0.80 -43.52
C GLN A 54 26.11 -0.68 -43.20
N GLY A 55 26.56 -1.25 -42.07
CA GLY A 55 27.96 -1.20 -41.65
C GLY A 55 28.32 0.09 -40.87
N ASN A 56 27.36 0.95 -40.57
CA ASN A 56 27.66 2.16 -39.82
C ASN A 56 27.84 1.87 -38.33
N GLU A 57 28.89 2.42 -37.76
CA GLU A 57 29.12 2.36 -36.30
C GLU A 57 28.12 3.24 -35.57
N ARG A 58 27.32 2.60 -34.79
CA ARG A 58 26.31 3.23 -33.92
C ARG A 58 26.89 3.39 -32.54
N LYS A 59 26.07 3.76 -31.56
CA LYS A 59 26.42 3.80 -30.12
C LYS A 59 25.43 2.97 -29.35
N TRP A 60 25.89 2.37 -28.26
CA TRP A 60 24.98 1.83 -27.28
C TRP A 60 24.12 2.95 -26.65
N VAL A 61 22.93 2.62 -26.17
CA VAL A 61 22.03 3.58 -25.47
C VAL A 61 22.55 3.88 -24.06
N PHE A 62 23.57 3.15 -23.62
CA PHE A 62 24.17 3.21 -22.30
C PHE A 62 25.69 3.36 -22.40
N ALA A 63 26.24 4.22 -21.55
CA ALA A 63 27.67 4.48 -21.53
C ALA A 63 28.44 3.37 -20.81
N ARG A 64 29.73 3.19 -21.17
CA ARG A 64 30.57 2.14 -20.58
C ARG A 64 30.62 2.23 -19.04
N GLN A 65 30.60 3.43 -18.46
CA GLN A 65 30.65 3.65 -17.02
C GLN A 65 29.40 3.20 -16.27
N THR A 66 28.27 3.08 -16.96
CA THR A 66 26.96 2.77 -16.33
C THR A 66 26.42 1.38 -16.71
N VAL A 67 27.01 0.72 -17.72
CA VAL A 67 26.48 -0.55 -18.24
C VAL A 67 26.49 -1.67 -17.19
N GLU A 68 27.45 -1.69 -16.29
CA GLU A 68 27.53 -2.68 -15.22
C GLU A 68 26.31 -2.64 -14.30
N SER A 69 25.79 -1.45 -14.01
CA SER A 69 24.61 -1.27 -13.13
C SER A 69 23.29 -1.72 -13.75
N ILE A 70 23.27 -1.93 -15.06
CA ILE A 70 22.09 -2.39 -15.80
C ILE A 70 22.29 -3.77 -16.44
N LYS A 71 23.33 -4.50 -16.05
CA LYS A 71 23.67 -5.81 -16.64
C LYS A 71 22.50 -6.78 -16.60
N ASP A 72 21.74 -6.81 -15.50
CA ASP A 72 20.59 -7.67 -15.30
C ASP A 72 19.37 -7.29 -16.18
N GLU A 73 19.38 -6.09 -16.78
CA GLU A 73 18.37 -5.65 -17.74
C GLU A 73 18.76 -6.01 -19.18
N LEU A 74 19.98 -6.52 -19.42
CA LEU A 74 20.49 -6.84 -20.74
C LEU A 74 20.34 -8.33 -21.02
N ALA A 75 19.88 -8.64 -22.22
CA ALA A 75 19.79 -9.99 -22.75
C ALA A 75 20.34 -10.06 -24.17
N ILE A 76 20.63 -11.26 -24.62
CA ILE A 76 21.14 -11.54 -25.96
C ILE A 76 20.02 -12.20 -26.76
N GLU A 77 19.75 -11.70 -27.92
CA GLU A 77 18.80 -12.29 -28.87
C GLU A 77 19.41 -12.48 -30.26
N PHE A 78 19.15 -13.64 -30.86
CA PHE A 78 19.57 -13.88 -32.26
C PHE A 78 18.55 -13.27 -33.20
N ASN A 79 18.98 -12.24 -33.91
CA ASN A 79 18.19 -11.58 -34.94
C ASN A 79 18.22 -12.40 -36.24
N ARG A 80 17.15 -13.14 -36.51
CA ARG A 80 17.05 -14.04 -37.67
C ARG A 80 17.12 -13.33 -39.00
N GLN A 81 16.65 -12.08 -39.11
CA GLN A 81 16.68 -11.30 -40.35
C GLN A 81 18.09 -10.82 -40.68
N ARG A 82 18.82 -10.38 -39.66
CA ARG A 82 20.20 -9.87 -39.79
C ARG A 82 21.25 -10.97 -39.67
N LYS A 83 20.88 -12.15 -39.18
CA LYS A 83 21.77 -13.29 -38.88
C LYS A 83 22.91 -12.92 -37.92
N ILE A 84 22.64 -12.06 -36.96
CA ILE A 84 23.58 -11.62 -35.93
C ILE A 84 22.95 -11.72 -34.53
N TRP A 85 23.79 -11.76 -33.53
CA TRP A 85 23.40 -11.60 -32.14
C TRP A 85 23.30 -10.11 -31.83
N ASP A 86 22.16 -9.71 -31.31
CA ASP A 86 21.87 -8.35 -30.81
C ASP A 86 21.78 -8.35 -29.29
N VAL A 87 22.11 -7.21 -28.70
CA VAL A 87 21.87 -6.95 -27.25
C VAL A 87 20.59 -6.17 -27.11
N ILE A 88 19.63 -6.74 -26.40
CA ILE A 88 18.37 -6.11 -26.06
C ILE A 88 18.38 -5.66 -24.62
N ARG A 89 17.68 -4.58 -24.30
CA ARG A 89 17.48 -4.09 -22.95
C ARG A 89 16.01 -4.14 -22.57
N THR A 90 15.71 -4.91 -21.53
CA THR A 90 14.39 -4.91 -20.88
C THR A 90 14.47 -4.07 -19.62
N LYS A 91 13.96 -2.86 -19.70
CA LYS A 91 13.92 -1.98 -18.51
C LYS A 91 12.98 -2.56 -17.47
N THR A 92 13.48 -2.71 -16.26
CA THR A 92 12.68 -3.13 -15.08
C THR A 92 12.08 -1.93 -14.35
N HIS A 93 12.66 -0.75 -14.53
CA HIS A 93 12.21 0.50 -13.93
C HIS A 93 11.93 1.55 -15.00
N PHE A 94 10.80 2.23 -14.85
CA PHE A 94 10.38 3.29 -15.76
C PHE A 94 10.09 4.55 -14.94
N ASN A 95 10.53 5.69 -15.47
CA ASN A 95 10.09 6.98 -14.91
C ASN A 95 8.64 7.22 -15.35
N TYR A 96 7.80 7.63 -14.43
CA TYR A 96 6.44 8.06 -14.75
C TYR A 96 6.47 9.29 -15.65
N LYS A 97 5.58 9.29 -16.66
CA LYS A 97 5.40 10.45 -17.50
C LYS A 97 4.71 11.57 -16.70
N THR A 98 5.02 12.81 -17.03
CA THR A 98 4.32 13.98 -16.47
C THR A 98 2.90 14.13 -17.01
N VAL A 99 2.61 13.56 -18.18
CA VAL A 99 1.28 13.53 -18.78
C VAL A 99 0.87 12.07 -18.97
N TRP A 100 -0.31 11.74 -18.47
CA TRP A 100 -0.90 10.40 -18.55
C TRP A 100 -2.03 10.39 -19.56
N ASP A 101 -1.76 10.00 -20.76
CA ASP A 101 -2.62 10.05 -21.97
C ASP A 101 -3.21 8.69 -22.37
N ASP A 102 -2.98 7.63 -21.56
CA ASP A 102 -3.52 6.30 -21.86
C ASP A 102 -5.06 6.28 -21.73
N LYS A 103 -5.70 5.54 -22.63
CA LYS A 103 -7.17 5.34 -22.63
C LYS A 103 -7.69 4.75 -21.33
N LYS A 104 -6.88 3.99 -20.58
CA LYS A 104 -7.22 3.45 -19.25
C LYS A 104 -7.53 4.53 -18.22
N PHE A 105 -7.05 5.75 -18.42
CA PHE A 105 -7.31 6.87 -17.50
C PHE A 105 -8.63 7.59 -17.77
N ASN A 106 -9.41 7.16 -18.76
CA ASN A 106 -10.69 7.76 -19.07
C ASN A 106 -11.70 7.57 -17.93
N ALA A 107 -12.07 8.67 -17.27
CA ALA A 107 -12.98 8.66 -16.13
C ALA A 107 -14.44 8.29 -16.50
N ASN A 108 -14.89 8.52 -17.72
CA ASN A 108 -16.23 8.11 -18.15
C ASN A 108 -16.35 6.59 -18.22
N ILE A 109 -15.32 5.92 -18.72
CA ILE A 109 -15.31 4.45 -18.87
C ILE A 109 -14.96 3.79 -17.53
N TYR A 110 -13.81 4.16 -16.96
CA TYR A 110 -13.23 3.49 -15.78
C TYR A 110 -13.54 4.18 -14.45
N GLY A 111 -14.34 5.21 -14.48
CA GLY A 111 -14.95 5.85 -13.32
C GLY A 111 -16.47 5.66 -13.35
N THR A 112 -17.21 6.44 -14.16
CA THR A 112 -18.66 6.49 -14.16
C THR A 112 -19.30 5.16 -14.59
N LYS A 113 -18.90 4.60 -15.74
CA LYS A 113 -19.46 3.33 -16.23
C LYS A 113 -19.08 2.17 -15.29
N LEU A 114 -17.86 2.14 -14.80
CA LEU A 114 -17.41 1.12 -13.84
C LEU A 114 -18.22 1.21 -12.53
N LEU A 115 -18.46 2.39 -12.01
CA LEU A 115 -19.26 2.56 -10.79
C LEU A 115 -20.70 2.07 -10.99
N SER A 116 -21.35 2.39 -12.11
CA SER A 116 -22.72 1.95 -12.43
C SER A 116 -22.84 0.45 -12.63
N GLN A 117 -21.75 -0.27 -12.88
CA GLN A 117 -21.73 -1.73 -12.89
C GLN A 117 -21.86 -2.33 -11.48
N ILE A 118 -21.38 -1.59 -10.45
CA ILE A 118 -21.23 -2.08 -9.08
C ILE A 118 -22.43 -1.68 -8.22
N ILE A 119 -22.91 -0.43 -8.35
CA ILE A 119 -24.01 0.14 -7.54
C ILE A 119 -25.02 0.88 -8.42
N ASP A 120 -26.25 1.04 -7.90
CA ASP A 120 -27.37 1.69 -8.61
C ASP A 120 -27.53 3.17 -8.24
N ILE A 121 -26.44 3.88 -8.16
CA ILE A 121 -26.49 5.30 -7.79
C ILE A 121 -25.62 6.11 -8.75
N LYS A 122 -26.11 7.24 -9.18
CA LYS A 122 -25.35 8.20 -9.97
C LYS A 122 -24.49 9.03 -9.04
N PHE A 123 -23.18 9.03 -9.29
CA PHE A 123 -22.22 9.89 -8.64
C PHE A 123 -21.55 10.77 -9.69
N PRO A 124 -21.47 12.10 -9.46
CA PRO A 124 -20.82 13.00 -10.40
C PRO A 124 -19.30 12.82 -10.37
N PHE A 125 -18.69 12.66 -11.53
CA PHE A 125 -17.25 12.69 -11.75
C PHE A 125 -16.41 11.71 -10.91
N PRO A 126 -16.75 10.40 -10.83
CA PRO A 126 -15.87 9.45 -10.18
C PRO A 126 -14.55 9.36 -10.95
N LYS A 127 -13.45 9.26 -10.23
CA LYS A 127 -12.11 9.14 -10.83
C LYS A 127 -11.95 7.78 -11.53
N SER A 128 -11.13 7.72 -12.58
CA SER A 128 -10.75 6.44 -13.17
C SER A 128 -10.04 5.57 -12.14
N LEU A 129 -10.47 4.31 -12.02
CA LEU A 129 -9.80 3.30 -11.17
C LEU A 129 -8.32 3.19 -11.51
N TYR A 130 -7.98 3.13 -12.80
CA TYR A 130 -6.61 2.92 -13.24
C TYR A 130 -5.72 4.16 -13.03
N ALA A 131 -6.29 5.37 -13.11
CA ALA A 131 -5.54 6.57 -12.76
C ALA A 131 -5.16 6.59 -11.27
N VAL A 132 -6.12 6.26 -10.38
CA VAL A 132 -5.85 6.17 -8.94
C VAL A 132 -4.88 5.03 -8.63
N LYS A 133 -5.05 3.88 -9.28
CA LYS A 133 -4.15 2.73 -9.11
C LYS A 133 -2.72 3.08 -9.49
N GLU A 134 -2.50 3.70 -10.63
CA GLU A 134 -1.19 4.15 -11.10
C GLU A 134 -0.55 5.17 -10.13
N CYS A 135 -1.34 6.12 -9.57
CA CYS A 135 -0.87 7.02 -8.52
C CYS A 135 -0.38 6.25 -7.30
N LEU A 136 -1.13 5.24 -6.85
CA LEU A 136 -0.74 4.43 -5.70
C LEU A 136 0.52 3.60 -6.00
N GLU A 137 0.59 2.95 -7.15
CA GLU A 137 1.74 2.15 -7.60
C GLU A 137 3.02 2.98 -7.70
N SER A 138 2.90 4.27 -8.06
CA SER A 138 4.06 5.16 -8.16
C SER A 138 4.75 5.47 -6.84
N VAL A 139 4.06 5.31 -5.71
CA VAL A 139 4.57 5.68 -4.36
C VAL A 139 4.56 4.53 -3.37
N ILE A 140 3.77 3.47 -3.60
CA ILE A 140 3.64 2.34 -2.69
C ILE A 140 4.58 1.22 -3.11
N HIS A 141 5.63 1.00 -2.32
CA HIS A 141 6.59 -0.09 -2.54
C HIS A 141 6.33 -1.30 -1.65
N SER A 142 5.56 -1.13 -0.55
CA SER A 142 5.25 -2.22 0.37
C SER A 142 3.94 -2.94 -0.02
N LYS A 143 3.90 -4.25 0.27
CA LYS A 143 2.69 -5.07 0.10
C LYS A 143 1.73 -5.01 1.29
N ASP A 144 2.10 -4.34 2.36
CA ASP A 144 1.35 -4.16 3.62
C ASP A 144 1.09 -2.69 3.99
N ALA A 145 1.24 -1.78 3.02
CA ALA A 145 1.03 -0.36 3.22
C ALA A 145 -0.39 -0.02 3.68
N ILE A 146 -0.51 1.03 4.50
CA ILE A 146 -1.79 1.62 4.90
C ILE A 146 -2.01 2.88 4.07
N ILE A 147 -3.12 2.95 3.35
CA ILE A 147 -3.50 4.06 2.48
C ILE A 147 -4.61 4.87 3.14
N LEU A 148 -4.35 6.16 3.37
CA LEU A 148 -5.31 7.09 3.96
C LEU A 148 -5.83 8.06 2.89
N ASP A 149 -7.17 8.18 2.78
CA ASP A 149 -7.84 9.12 1.90
C ASP A 149 -8.91 9.88 2.69
N PHE A 150 -8.69 11.19 2.87
CA PHE A 150 -9.59 12.07 3.62
C PHE A 150 -10.82 12.51 2.83
N PHE A 151 -10.86 12.27 1.52
CA PHE A 151 -11.94 12.69 0.63
C PHE A 151 -12.42 11.51 -0.19
N ALA A 152 -12.91 10.47 0.48
CA ALA A 152 -13.28 9.17 -0.08
C ALA A 152 -14.10 9.25 -1.37
N GLY A 153 -14.95 10.26 -1.51
CA GLY A 153 -15.79 10.46 -2.69
C GLY A 153 -16.56 9.18 -3.03
N SER A 154 -16.39 8.69 -4.25
CA SER A 154 -17.02 7.42 -4.67
C SER A 154 -16.29 6.16 -4.21
N GLY A 155 -15.22 6.25 -3.39
CA GLY A 155 -14.45 5.10 -2.91
C GLY A 155 -13.49 4.50 -3.95
N THR A 156 -13.01 5.29 -4.89
CA THR A 156 -12.11 4.79 -5.95
C THR A 156 -10.76 4.35 -5.38
N THR A 157 -10.26 5.05 -4.36
CA THR A 157 -8.99 4.69 -3.69
C THR A 157 -9.08 3.31 -3.03
N ALA A 158 -10.15 3.03 -2.29
CA ALA A 158 -10.37 1.71 -1.69
C ALA A 158 -10.48 0.61 -2.77
N HIS A 159 -11.18 0.88 -3.88
CA HIS A 159 -11.24 -0.05 -5.01
C HIS A 159 -9.86 -0.33 -5.59
N ALA A 160 -9.03 0.71 -5.76
CA ALA A 160 -7.67 0.55 -6.26
C ALA A 160 -6.80 -0.30 -5.31
N VAL A 161 -6.91 -0.09 -3.99
CA VAL A 161 -6.20 -0.90 -3.00
C VAL A 161 -6.62 -2.37 -3.03
N LEU A 162 -7.93 -2.64 -3.12
CA LEU A 162 -8.45 -4.01 -3.26
C LEU A 162 -7.94 -4.67 -4.56
N ASP A 163 -7.86 -3.90 -5.65
CA ASP A 163 -7.35 -4.40 -6.92
C ASP A 163 -5.83 -4.65 -6.88
N LEU A 164 -5.06 -3.81 -6.20
CA LEU A 164 -3.63 -4.01 -5.97
C LEU A 164 -3.35 -5.28 -5.18
N ASN A 165 -4.17 -5.62 -4.19
CA ASN A 165 -4.00 -6.81 -3.36
C ASN A 165 -4.20 -8.14 -4.11
N LYS A 166 -4.64 -8.11 -5.38
CA LYS A 166 -4.63 -9.30 -6.25
C LYS A 166 -3.23 -9.84 -6.52
N ASP A 167 -2.19 -9.05 -6.24
CA ASP A 167 -0.78 -9.48 -6.25
C ASP A 167 -0.34 -10.30 -5.02
N GLY A 168 -1.30 -10.67 -4.15
CA GLY A 168 -1.06 -11.34 -2.87
C GLY A 168 -0.65 -10.38 -1.73
N GLY A 169 -0.77 -9.07 -1.94
CA GLY A 169 -0.52 -8.05 -0.92
C GLY A 169 -1.61 -8.00 0.15
N LYS A 170 -1.29 -7.35 1.27
CA LYS A 170 -2.17 -7.12 2.43
C LYS A 170 -2.32 -5.63 2.72
N ARG A 171 -2.28 -4.79 1.68
CA ARG A 171 -2.48 -3.34 1.83
C ARG A 171 -3.85 -3.08 2.41
N SER A 172 -3.94 -2.11 3.29
CA SER A 172 -5.19 -1.66 3.92
C SER A 172 -5.49 -0.21 3.57
N PHE A 173 -6.73 0.20 3.80
CA PHE A 173 -7.15 1.57 3.54
C PHE A 173 -7.96 2.13 4.70
N ILE A 174 -7.84 3.43 4.90
CA ILE A 174 -8.67 4.24 5.80
C ILE A 174 -9.30 5.34 4.93
N MET A 175 -10.63 5.33 4.82
CA MET A 175 -11.37 6.26 4.00
C MET A 175 -12.17 7.20 4.90
N CYS A 176 -12.00 8.49 4.73
CA CYS A 176 -12.75 9.51 5.47
C CYS A 176 -13.63 10.33 4.54
N THR A 177 -14.80 10.71 5.01
CA THR A 177 -15.73 11.62 4.31
C THR A 177 -16.64 12.30 5.32
N ASN A 178 -17.08 13.51 5.00
CA ASN A 178 -18.07 14.24 5.80
C ASN A 178 -19.51 13.73 5.61
N ASN A 179 -19.69 12.71 4.78
CA ASN A 179 -20.99 12.13 4.43
C ASN A 179 -22.02 13.16 3.87
N GLU A 180 -21.54 14.22 3.26
CA GLU A 180 -22.41 15.18 2.56
C GLU A 180 -23.25 14.46 1.50
N ASN A 181 -24.54 14.77 1.43
CA ASN A 181 -25.51 14.11 0.56
C ASN A 181 -25.54 12.56 0.71
N ASN A 182 -25.28 12.05 1.90
CA ASN A 182 -25.21 10.62 2.21
C ASN A 182 -24.18 9.83 1.36
N ILE A 183 -23.17 10.48 0.85
CA ILE A 183 -22.19 9.89 -0.07
C ILE A 183 -21.53 8.63 0.48
N CYS A 184 -21.25 8.60 1.79
CA CYS A 184 -20.65 7.44 2.42
C CYS A 184 -21.60 6.25 2.43
N GLU A 185 -22.84 6.48 2.85
CA GLU A 185 -23.85 5.44 3.06
C GLU A 185 -24.42 4.91 1.75
N GLU A 186 -24.57 5.77 0.76
CA GLU A 186 -25.21 5.42 -0.50
C GLU A 186 -24.23 5.04 -1.62
N VAL A 187 -22.99 5.56 -1.59
CA VAL A 187 -22.02 5.36 -2.67
C VAL A 187 -20.78 4.63 -2.20
N THR A 188 -20.02 5.22 -1.26
CA THR A 188 -18.69 4.74 -0.87
C THR A 188 -18.74 3.36 -0.23
N TYR A 189 -19.54 3.23 0.82
CA TYR A 189 -19.67 1.99 1.57
C TYR A 189 -20.30 0.84 0.73
N PRO A 190 -21.42 1.06 0.00
CA PRO A 190 -21.98 0.01 -0.85
C PRO A 190 -21.02 -0.45 -1.96
N ARG A 191 -20.29 0.47 -2.59
CA ARG A 191 -19.28 0.12 -3.60
C ARG A 191 -18.24 -0.82 -3.01
N ILE A 192 -17.60 -0.44 -1.89
CA ILE A 192 -16.54 -1.23 -1.28
C ILE A 192 -17.08 -2.58 -0.79
N LYS A 193 -18.25 -2.58 -0.15
CA LYS A 193 -18.93 -3.80 0.31
C LYS A 193 -19.17 -4.78 -0.83
N ASN A 194 -19.67 -4.29 -1.97
CA ASN A 194 -19.92 -5.12 -3.15
C ASN A 194 -18.63 -5.67 -3.76
N LEU A 195 -17.56 -4.88 -3.81
CA LEU A 195 -16.26 -5.34 -4.26
C LEU A 195 -15.72 -6.48 -3.40
N ILE A 196 -15.85 -6.37 -2.09
CA ILE A 196 -15.38 -7.39 -1.13
C ILE A 196 -16.21 -8.67 -1.21
N LYS A 197 -17.54 -8.54 -1.25
CA LYS A 197 -18.46 -9.70 -1.26
C LYS A 197 -18.67 -10.34 -2.63
N GLY A 198 -18.40 -9.61 -3.69
CA GLY A 198 -18.84 -9.92 -5.03
C GLY A 198 -20.20 -9.30 -5.34
N TYR A 199 -20.47 -9.12 -6.61
CA TYR A 199 -21.72 -8.51 -7.10
C TYR A 199 -22.11 -9.05 -8.47
N THR A 200 -23.36 -8.83 -8.86
CA THR A 200 -23.79 -9.03 -10.24
C THR A 200 -23.61 -7.71 -10.99
N ASN A 201 -22.81 -7.72 -12.05
CA ASN A 201 -22.62 -6.55 -12.90
C ASN A 201 -23.96 -6.11 -13.49
N ARG A 202 -24.37 -4.90 -13.17
CA ARG A 202 -25.70 -4.39 -13.50
C ARG A 202 -25.92 -4.14 -14.98
N LEU A 203 -24.85 -3.98 -15.76
CA LEU A 203 -24.96 -3.71 -17.20
C LEU A 203 -25.03 -4.97 -18.05
N ASN A 204 -24.34 -6.05 -17.68
CA ASN A 204 -24.27 -7.28 -18.46
C ASN A 204 -24.73 -8.54 -17.71
N GLN A 205 -25.18 -8.37 -16.45
CA GLN A 205 -25.70 -9.44 -15.58
C GLN A 205 -24.68 -10.55 -15.24
N GLU A 206 -23.41 -10.33 -15.50
CA GLU A 206 -22.35 -11.27 -15.13
C GLU A 206 -22.04 -11.23 -13.63
N LYS A 207 -21.79 -12.38 -13.02
CA LYS A 207 -21.33 -12.47 -11.64
C LYS A 207 -19.87 -12.12 -11.55
N VAL A 208 -19.54 -11.16 -10.68
CA VAL A 208 -18.17 -10.75 -10.35
C VAL A 208 -17.84 -11.29 -8.97
N THR A 209 -16.80 -12.12 -8.90
CA THR A 209 -16.31 -12.67 -7.63
C THR A 209 -15.75 -11.56 -6.76
N GLY A 210 -16.06 -11.58 -5.48
CA GLY A 210 -15.49 -10.62 -4.52
C GLY A 210 -14.00 -10.78 -4.29
N THR A 211 -13.37 -9.69 -3.92
CA THR A 211 -11.94 -9.68 -3.57
C THR A 211 -11.66 -10.34 -2.22
N GLY A 212 -12.69 -10.57 -1.42
CA GLY A 212 -12.53 -10.95 0.00
C GLY A 212 -12.05 -9.77 0.85
N GLY A 213 -11.79 -10.05 2.12
CA GLY A 213 -11.34 -9.06 3.09
C GLY A 213 -12.43 -8.60 4.07
N ASN A 214 -12.06 -7.69 4.95
CA ASN A 214 -12.91 -7.12 5.98
C ASN A 214 -13.15 -5.62 5.71
N LEU A 215 -14.34 -5.15 6.09
CA LEU A 215 -14.70 -3.74 6.03
C LEU A 215 -15.36 -3.36 7.35
N LYS A 216 -14.80 -2.38 8.04
CA LYS A 216 -15.42 -1.74 9.21
C LYS A 216 -15.88 -0.34 8.81
N TYR A 217 -17.08 0.01 9.22
CA TYR A 217 -17.67 1.32 8.99
C TYR A 217 -17.93 1.98 10.33
N PHE A 218 -17.46 3.21 10.48
CA PHE A 218 -17.61 4.02 11.67
C PHE A 218 -18.31 5.34 11.35
N LYS A 219 -19.13 5.81 12.27
CA LYS A 219 -19.66 7.17 12.28
C LYS A 219 -18.97 7.93 13.41
N THR A 220 -18.47 9.12 13.10
CA THR A 220 -17.97 10.02 14.14
C THR A 220 -19.11 10.70 14.85
N SER A 221 -19.01 10.85 16.16
CA SER A 221 -19.94 11.63 16.99
C SER A 221 -19.15 12.54 17.93
N PHE A 222 -19.81 13.57 18.44
CA PHE A 222 -19.22 14.49 19.41
C PHE A 222 -19.63 14.08 20.81
N VAL A 223 -18.66 14.00 21.71
CA VAL A 223 -18.94 13.92 23.15
C VAL A 223 -19.35 15.31 23.61
N LYS A 224 -20.56 15.42 24.19
CA LYS A 224 -21.04 16.69 24.73
C LYS A 224 -20.08 17.23 25.79
N ASN A 225 -19.67 18.48 25.61
CA ASN A 225 -18.87 19.17 26.62
C ASN A 225 -19.57 19.24 27.98
N SER A 226 -18.81 19.27 29.05
CA SER A 226 -19.30 19.45 30.42
C SER A 226 -18.44 20.50 31.10
N LEU A 227 -19.09 21.34 31.95
CA LEU A 227 -18.38 22.28 32.80
C LEU A 227 -17.57 21.55 33.90
N ALA A 228 -18.02 20.36 34.30
CA ALA A 228 -17.29 19.49 35.23
C ALA A 228 -16.31 18.64 34.43
N LYS A 229 -15.00 18.84 34.64
CA LYS A 229 -13.93 18.11 33.94
C LYS A 229 -14.03 16.57 34.09
N ASP A 230 -14.48 16.10 35.26
CA ASP A 230 -14.59 14.66 35.52
C ASP A 230 -15.77 14.04 34.76
N ASP A 231 -16.89 14.76 34.61
CA ASP A 231 -17.99 14.29 33.75
C ASP A 231 -17.57 14.08 32.30
N LEU A 232 -16.77 15.01 31.77
CA LEU A 232 -16.23 14.87 30.42
C LEU A 232 -15.35 13.65 30.31
N LYS A 233 -14.48 13.41 31.28
CA LYS A 233 -13.61 12.21 31.31
C LYS A 233 -14.41 10.91 31.35
N VAL A 234 -15.47 10.85 32.15
CA VAL A 234 -16.37 9.68 32.24
C VAL A 234 -17.05 9.42 30.91
N ARG A 235 -17.57 10.47 30.26
CA ARG A 235 -18.21 10.34 28.94
C ARG A 235 -17.22 9.89 27.88
N LEU A 236 -16.01 10.48 27.83
CA LEU A 236 -14.96 10.05 26.90
C LEU A 236 -14.58 8.59 27.10
N ALA A 237 -14.44 8.12 28.35
CA ALA A 237 -14.10 6.74 28.63
C ALA A 237 -15.19 5.75 28.18
N LYS A 238 -16.46 6.16 28.23
CA LYS A 238 -17.59 5.32 27.77
C LYS A 238 -17.73 5.27 26.24
N GLU A 239 -17.34 6.34 25.55
CA GLU A 239 -17.54 6.50 24.10
C GLU A 239 -16.27 6.20 23.29
N CYS A 240 -15.17 5.78 23.92
CA CYS A 240 -13.88 5.64 23.24
C CYS A 240 -13.57 4.23 22.75
N THR A 241 -14.43 3.26 23.03
CA THR A 241 -14.17 1.85 22.71
C THR A 241 -13.79 1.63 21.24
N GLU A 242 -14.61 2.10 20.29
CA GLU A 242 -14.36 1.93 18.86
C GLU A 242 -13.07 2.63 18.42
N MET A 243 -12.77 3.79 19.02
CA MET A 243 -11.54 4.51 18.72
C MET A 243 -10.30 3.74 19.20
N LEU A 244 -10.37 3.09 20.36
CA LEU A 244 -9.31 2.23 20.86
C LEU A 244 -9.17 0.96 20.02
N CYS A 245 -10.28 0.35 19.60
CA CYS A 245 -10.28 -0.75 18.66
C CYS A 245 -9.61 -0.38 17.33
N LEU A 246 -9.90 0.82 16.79
CA LEU A 246 -9.29 1.33 15.56
C LEU A 246 -7.79 1.58 15.73
N ARG A 247 -7.39 2.17 16.86
CA ARG A 247 -5.98 2.43 17.19
C ARG A 247 -5.16 1.15 17.25
N GLU A 248 -5.70 0.12 17.91
CA GLU A 248 -5.00 -1.15 18.12
C GLU A 248 -5.18 -2.14 16.97
N GLY A 249 -6.11 -1.86 16.05
CA GLY A 249 -6.41 -2.75 14.92
C GLY A 249 -7.13 -4.04 15.36
N VAL A 250 -7.85 -4.04 16.49
CA VAL A 250 -8.50 -5.20 17.08
C VAL A 250 -10.01 -4.94 17.22
N PHE A 251 -10.84 -5.75 16.54
CA PHE A 251 -12.27 -5.42 16.40
C PHE A 251 -13.25 -6.52 16.81
N ASP A 252 -12.80 -7.76 16.98
CA ASP A 252 -13.72 -8.88 17.22
C ASP A 252 -14.00 -9.00 18.72
N LEU A 253 -15.23 -8.63 19.12
CA LEU A 253 -15.66 -8.69 20.52
C LEU A 253 -15.74 -10.14 20.98
N VAL A 254 -14.99 -10.48 22.04
CA VAL A 254 -14.93 -11.82 22.63
C VAL A 254 -15.73 -11.89 23.92
N SER A 255 -15.68 -10.84 24.73
CA SER A 255 -16.37 -10.79 26.01
C SER A 255 -16.78 -9.36 26.35
N LYS A 256 -17.97 -9.22 26.97
CA LYS A 256 -18.50 -7.94 27.45
C LYS A 256 -19.18 -8.15 28.80
N THR A 257 -18.81 -7.29 29.74
CA THR A 257 -19.43 -7.19 31.06
C THR A 257 -19.85 -5.74 31.32
N GLU A 258 -20.35 -5.43 32.50
CA GLU A 258 -20.60 -4.04 32.88
C GLU A 258 -19.30 -3.24 33.10
N ASP A 259 -18.22 -3.90 33.54
CA ASP A 259 -16.96 -3.26 33.86
C ASP A 259 -15.96 -3.20 32.71
N TYR A 260 -15.96 -4.21 31.81
CA TYR A 260 -14.97 -4.32 30.77
C TYR A 260 -15.47 -5.01 29.50
N GLU A 261 -14.78 -4.72 28.42
CA GLU A 261 -14.92 -5.38 27.12
C GLU A 261 -13.58 -5.95 26.67
N ILE A 262 -13.58 -7.12 26.03
CA ILE A 262 -12.39 -7.77 25.48
C ILE A 262 -12.61 -7.99 24.00
N TYR A 263 -11.66 -7.52 23.22
CA TYR A 263 -11.58 -7.70 21.77
C TYR A 263 -10.34 -8.50 21.41
N GLN A 264 -10.43 -9.33 20.37
CA GLN A 264 -9.31 -10.14 19.91
C GLN A 264 -9.23 -10.19 18.41
N GLN A 265 -8.02 -10.13 17.89
CA GLN A 265 -7.77 -10.32 16.45
C GLN A 265 -6.37 -10.88 16.26
N ALA A 266 -6.25 -12.02 15.57
CA ALA A 266 -5.03 -12.78 15.45
C ALA A 266 -4.39 -13.06 16.84
N GLU A 267 -3.16 -12.65 17.06
CA GLU A 267 -2.44 -12.83 18.33
C GLU A 267 -2.50 -11.61 19.25
N LYS A 268 -3.34 -10.62 18.94
CA LYS A 268 -3.47 -9.39 19.71
C LYS A 268 -4.81 -9.35 20.45
N THR A 269 -4.75 -9.02 21.74
CA THR A 269 -5.92 -8.87 22.62
C THR A 269 -5.96 -7.46 23.20
N LEU A 270 -7.10 -6.82 23.02
CA LEU A 270 -7.42 -5.51 23.58
C LEU A 270 -8.47 -5.66 24.65
N ALA A 271 -8.17 -5.25 25.88
CA ALA A 271 -9.13 -5.13 26.95
C ALA A 271 -9.37 -3.65 27.27
N ILE A 272 -10.63 -3.28 27.48
CA ILE A 272 -11.04 -1.92 27.85
C ILE A 272 -11.84 -2.02 29.13
N TYR A 273 -11.30 -1.48 30.22
CA TYR A 273 -11.91 -1.43 31.52
C TYR A 273 -12.47 -0.03 31.77
N SER A 274 -13.77 0.12 31.65
CA SER A 274 -14.48 1.42 31.69
C SER A 274 -15.03 1.81 33.05
N SER A 275 -15.01 0.91 34.05
CA SER A 275 -15.47 1.17 35.39
C SER A 275 -14.40 1.86 36.25
N LEU A 276 -14.85 2.75 37.17
CA LEU A 276 -13.98 3.30 38.20
C LEU A 276 -13.77 2.31 39.36
N GLU A 277 -14.72 1.42 39.57
CA GLU A 277 -14.58 0.35 40.53
C GLU A 277 -13.63 -0.72 40.04
N ARG A 278 -12.85 -1.32 40.94
CA ARG A 278 -11.81 -2.29 40.58
C ARG A 278 -12.23 -3.75 40.80
N ASN A 279 -13.52 -3.99 41.09
CA ASN A 279 -14.04 -5.32 41.41
C ASN A 279 -13.82 -6.35 40.32
N GLY A 280 -14.04 -5.95 39.06
CA GLY A 280 -13.86 -6.81 37.87
C GLY A 280 -12.42 -7.07 37.47
N LEU A 281 -11.41 -6.36 38.00
CA LEU A 281 -10.01 -6.49 37.59
C LEU A 281 -9.44 -7.90 37.85
N LYS A 282 -9.85 -8.56 38.94
CA LYS A 282 -9.36 -9.91 39.23
C LYS A 282 -9.83 -10.94 38.21
N ASP A 283 -11.08 -10.81 37.75
CA ASP A 283 -11.64 -11.74 36.78
C ASP A 283 -11.08 -11.44 35.37
N LEU A 284 -10.95 -10.16 35.01
CA LEU A 284 -10.26 -9.75 33.79
C LEU A 284 -8.84 -10.30 33.74
N LYS A 285 -8.09 -10.19 34.85
CA LYS A 285 -6.73 -10.72 34.96
C LYS A 285 -6.68 -12.22 34.66
N LYS A 286 -7.58 -13.02 35.27
CA LYS A 286 -7.63 -14.46 35.01
C LYS A 286 -7.86 -14.82 33.56
N ILE A 287 -8.63 -14.00 32.85
CA ILE A 287 -8.86 -14.17 31.41
C ILE A 287 -7.60 -13.85 30.63
N LEU A 288 -7.00 -12.67 30.87
CA LEU A 288 -5.81 -12.23 30.16
C LEU A 288 -4.57 -13.11 30.42
N ASP A 289 -4.43 -13.63 31.65
CA ASP A 289 -3.34 -14.56 31.99
C ASP A 289 -3.41 -15.88 31.18
N LYS A 290 -4.60 -16.29 30.74
CA LYS A 290 -4.83 -17.49 29.90
C LYS A 290 -4.78 -17.20 28.41
N THR A 291 -4.81 -15.93 28.02
CA THR A 291 -4.84 -15.53 26.62
C THR A 291 -3.41 -15.40 26.09
N PRO A 292 -3.06 -16.08 25.00
CA PRO A 292 -1.74 -15.94 24.39
C PRO A 292 -1.59 -14.64 23.63
N GLY A 293 -0.36 -14.30 23.26
CA GLY A 293 -0.04 -13.17 22.39
C GLY A 293 0.08 -11.82 23.09
N GLU A 294 0.06 -10.76 22.31
CA GLU A 294 0.16 -9.38 22.78
C GLU A 294 -1.13 -8.96 23.50
N LYS A 295 -1.00 -8.36 24.67
CA LYS A 295 -2.14 -7.93 25.49
C LYS A 295 -2.01 -6.47 25.86
N ILE A 296 -3.05 -5.68 25.57
CA ILE A 296 -3.15 -4.27 25.93
C ILE A 296 -4.41 -4.07 26.74
N LEU A 297 -4.28 -3.43 27.89
CA LEU A 297 -5.39 -3.02 28.75
C LEU A 297 -5.47 -1.50 28.81
N TYR A 298 -6.55 -0.94 28.30
CA TYR A 298 -6.95 0.43 28.57
C TYR A 298 -7.85 0.47 29.80
N CYS A 299 -7.42 1.17 30.84
CA CYS A 299 -8.15 1.24 32.09
C CYS A 299 -8.52 2.66 32.46
N PHE A 300 -9.82 2.86 32.78
CA PHE A 300 -10.33 4.17 33.17
C PHE A 300 -9.82 4.60 34.52
N THR A 301 -9.37 5.85 34.62
CA THR A 301 -8.96 6.51 35.86
C THR A 301 -9.22 8.01 35.82
N LEU A 302 -9.60 8.58 36.93
CA LEU A 302 -9.70 10.04 37.13
C LEU A 302 -8.38 10.62 37.69
N ASP A 303 -7.49 9.74 38.19
CA ASP A 303 -6.20 10.16 38.77
C ASP A 303 -5.30 10.78 37.72
N PRO A 304 -4.85 12.04 37.86
CA PRO A 304 -3.91 12.67 36.96
C PRO A 304 -2.55 11.97 36.86
N LEU A 305 -2.18 11.20 37.87
CA LEU A 305 -0.95 10.41 37.92
C LEU A 305 -1.07 9.08 37.16
N GLY A 306 -2.27 8.75 36.68
CA GLY A 306 -2.54 7.54 35.91
C GLY A 306 -2.97 6.36 36.78
N LEU A 307 -2.59 5.14 36.38
CA LEU A 307 -3.03 3.91 37.03
C LEU A 307 -2.20 3.63 38.30
N SER A 308 -2.87 3.27 39.37
CA SER A 308 -2.20 2.90 40.62
C SER A 308 -1.42 1.60 40.48
N LYS A 309 -0.14 1.61 40.87
CA LYS A 309 0.70 0.41 40.85
C LYS A 309 0.14 -0.73 41.74
N SER A 310 -0.57 -0.40 42.78
CA SER A 310 -1.18 -1.40 43.70
C SER A 310 -2.26 -2.22 43.03
N ASP A 311 -3.07 -1.61 42.15
CA ASP A 311 -4.17 -2.27 41.44
C ASP A 311 -3.70 -3.28 40.41
N PHE A 312 -2.49 -3.04 39.86
CA PHE A 312 -1.91 -3.84 38.81
C PHE A 312 -0.68 -4.65 39.24
N MET A 313 -0.53 -4.87 40.53
CA MET A 313 0.55 -5.71 41.05
C MET A 313 0.41 -7.15 40.53
N GLY A 314 1.45 -7.70 39.91
CA GLY A 314 1.43 -9.05 39.34
C GLY A 314 0.79 -9.17 37.94
N TRP A 315 0.44 -8.06 37.28
CA TRP A 315 0.11 -8.06 35.85
C TRP A 315 1.41 -8.12 35.06
N LYS A 316 1.69 -9.30 34.52
CA LYS A 316 2.87 -9.53 33.66
C LYS A 316 2.39 -9.62 32.22
N ASP A 317 3.25 -9.17 31.31
CA ASP A 317 3.00 -9.28 29.87
C ASP A 317 1.72 -8.59 29.36
N VAL A 318 1.24 -7.55 30.07
CA VAL A 318 0.11 -6.71 29.68
C VAL A 318 0.57 -5.26 29.62
N ILE A 319 0.39 -4.61 28.47
CA ILE A 319 0.62 -3.18 28.33
C ILE A 319 -0.56 -2.44 28.97
N LEU A 320 -0.27 -1.60 29.96
CA LEU A 320 -1.29 -0.86 30.71
C LEU A 320 -1.32 0.59 30.26
N GLU A 321 -2.49 1.06 29.82
CA GLU A 321 -2.70 2.42 29.32
C GLU A 321 -3.87 3.10 30.07
N PRO A 322 -3.65 4.28 30.67
CA PRO A 322 -4.73 5.01 31.32
C PRO A 322 -5.64 5.72 30.32
N ILE A 323 -6.95 5.64 30.53
CA ILE A 323 -7.95 6.44 29.82
C ILE A 323 -8.71 7.33 30.81
N PRO A 324 -9.10 8.55 30.46
CA PRO A 324 -9.04 9.20 29.14
C PRO A 324 -7.70 9.88 28.84
N GLN A 325 -6.71 9.83 29.73
CA GLN A 325 -5.47 10.60 29.57
C GLN A 325 -4.77 10.31 28.23
N LYS A 326 -4.68 9.03 27.85
CA LYS A 326 -4.08 8.65 26.57
C LYS A 326 -4.79 9.25 25.34
N ILE A 327 -6.11 9.42 25.44
CA ILE A 327 -6.92 10.07 24.39
C ILE A 327 -6.67 11.57 24.40
N LEU A 328 -6.69 12.20 25.58
CA LEU A 328 -6.49 13.64 25.72
C LEU A 328 -5.08 14.07 25.27
N ASP A 329 -4.06 13.25 25.48
CA ASP A 329 -2.69 13.52 25.04
C ASP A 329 -2.58 13.57 23.51
N VAL A 330 -3.31 12.72 22.80
CA VAL A 330 -3.40 12.80 21.33
C VAL A 330 -4.02 14.11 20.88
N TYR A 331 -5.09 14.56 21.53
CA TYR A 331 -5.72 15.86 21.21
C TYR A 331 -4.78 17.04 21.49
N LYS A 332 -4.00 17.03 22.56
CA LYS A 332 -3.01 18.07 22.85
C LYS A 332 -1.97 18.17 21.73
N GLN A 333 -1.44 17.05 21.26
CA GLN A 333 -0.49 17.04 20.14
C GLN A 333 -1.05 17.64 18.86
N ILE A 334 -2.35 17.57 18.63
CA ILE A 334 -3.01 18.14 17.44
C ILE A 334 -3.20 19.67 17.57
N TYR A 335 -3.45 20.16 18.77
CA TYR A 335 -3.80 21.58 19.02
C TYR A 335 -2.64 22.44 19.50
N GLU A 336 -1.47 21.88 19.79
CA GLU A 336 -0.26 22.63 20.15
C GLU A 336 0.65 22.96 18.95
N TYR A 337 0.13 22.82 17.71
CA TYR A 337 0.78 23.28 16.48
C TYR A 337 0.16 24.55 15.94
#